data_ee9c7a57b2b8363ce763cfd3bab7b521
#
_entry.id   ee9c7a57b2b8363ce763cfd3bab7b521
#
_cell.length_a   1.000
_cell.length_b   1.000
_cell.length_c   1.000
_cell.angle_alpha   90.00
_cell.angle_beta   90.00
_cell.angle_gamma   90.00
#
_symmetry.space_group_name_H-M   'P 1'
#
loop_
_entity.id
_entity.type
_entity.pdbx_description
1 polymer ?
#
loop_
_entity_poly.entity_id
_entity_poly.type
_entity_poly.pdbx_seq_one_letter_code
_entity_poly.pdbx_strand_id
1 'polypeptide(L)'
;LRLRFAPSPTGFLHVGGARTALYNWLLARSSGGSFILRIEDTDLSRSTDEAIQAIMEDLQWLGLNWDEGPEVGGDHWPYRQTGRFALYRDAARRLLSQGKAYRCFCPPEEIEEKRKKALQNRRNPMYDQRCRRISEEEAGRREAAGEPFAMRFRIPEGVTRIKDLIRGEIIFNNAEVGDYVLMRRDGTPTYNLAVVVDDIDMRINHVVRGDDHISNTPKQILLYEALEAEIPAFAHLPMIVGDDGKPLSKRHGDVAVGRFRELGFLPEAMVNFMALLGWSLDDSTTIMDRGTLIDNFSLDRVGSKSAVWDIDKLIWMNGQYIMAMSDEELANHVFPVLVREGLVKEDYQDARHILEKAAPLIRERMKQLNDALPMVSFLFQEVEVEEESLELLQGEDNQRIIKEAGKKLLELDEFEAEAIEAALRSMAEDLALKPRKAFQPVRVAITGSKVSPPLFESIELLGRERTMQRLAHALEIEQESTESAGEES
;
A
#
# COMPACT_ATOMS: atom_id res chain seq x y z
N LEU A 1 1.62 -1.10 -26.06
CA LEU A 1 1.75 0.15 -25.32
C LEU A 1 3.01 0.17 -24.49
N ARG A 2 3.53 1.36 -24.19
CA ARG A 2 4.65 1.56 -23.25
C ARG A 2 4.21 2.59 -22.21
N LEU A 3 4.07 2.14 -20.99
CA LEU A 3 3.58 2.91 -19.84
C LEU A 3 4.63 2.95 -18.74
N ARG A 4 4.53 3.93 -17.85
CA ARG A 4 5.44 4.03 -16.72
C ARG A 4 4.72 4.45 -15.44
N PHE A 5 5.20 3.91 -14.33
CA PHE A 5 5.02 4.52 -13.02
C PHE A 5 6.33 5.24 -12.65
N ALA A 6 6.20 6.50 -12.25
CA ALA A 6 7.38 7.36 -12.05
C ALA A 6 7.30 8.07 -10.67
N PRO A 7 7.48 7.32 -9.57
CA PRO A 7 7.38 7.88 -8.23
C PRO A 7 8.61 8.72 -7.86
N SER A 8 8.35 9.81 -7.12
CA SER A 8 9.41 10.52 -6.38
C SER A 8 9.59 9.84 -5.02
N PRO A 9 10.79 9.36 -4.65
CA PRO A 9 11.01 8.58 -3.44
C PRO A 9 11.16 9.49 -2.21
N THR A 10 10.07 10.18 -1.86
CA THR A 10 10.01 11.12 -0.73
C THR A 10 9.33 10.53 0.51
N GLY A 11 9.11 9.21 0.53
CA GLY A 11 8.47 8.45 1.60
C GLY A 11 7.87 7.14 1.10
N PHE A 12 6.98 6.56 1.88
CA PHE A 12 6.30 5.30 1.57
C PHE A 12 5.34 5.42 0.37
N LEU A 13 5.08 4.31 -0.30
CA LEU A 13 4.11 4.26 -1.39
C LEU A 13 2.68 4.50 -0.84
N HIS A 14 2.11 5.65 -1.22
CA HIS A 14 0.74 5.99 -0.87
C HIS A 14 -0.25 5.22 -1.76
N VAL A 15 -1.42 4.82 -1.23
CA VAL A 15 -2.45 4.09 -2.01
C VAL A 15 -2.86 4.80 -3.29
N GLY A 16 -2.83 6.14 -3.35
CA GLY A 16 -3.05 6.91 -4.57
C GLY A 16 -1.98 6.67 -5.64
N GLY A 17 -0.71 6.60 -5.23
CA GLY A 17 0.40 6.20 -6.09
C GLY A 17 0.28 4.75 -6.53
N ALA A 18 -0.03 3.84 -5.60
CA ALA A 18 -0.24 2.42 -5.87
C ALA A 18 -1.38 2.19 -6.88
N ARG A 19 -2.53 2.91 -6.76
CA ARG A 19 -3.60 2.85 -7.75
C ARG A 19 -3.11 3.34 -9.12
N THR A 20 -2.32 4.41 -9.16
CA THR A 20 -1.75 4.90 -10.41
C THR A 20 -0.81 3.87 -11.04
N ALA A 21 0.05 3.23 -10.25
CA ALA A 21 0.89 2.12 -10.70
C ALA A 21 0.05 0.95 -11.22
N LEU A 22 -0.97 0.54 -10.47
CA LEU A 22 -1.89 -0.54 -10.84
C LEU A 22 -2.57 -0.27 -12.20
N TYR A 23 -3.08 0.93 -12.43
CA TYR A 23 -3.77 1.26 -13.69
C TYR A 23 -2.81 1.25 -14.90
N ASN A 24 -1.58 1.74 -14.72
CA ASN A 24 -0.54 1.60 -15.75
C ASN A 24 -0.19 0.13 -15.99
N TRP A 25 -0.06 -0.66 -14.92
CA TRP A 25 0.25 -2.08 -15.00
C TRP A 25 -0.86 -2.88 -15.68
N LEU A 26 -2.13 -2.67 -15.28
CA LEU A 26 -3.28 -3.33 -15.88
C LEU A 26 -3.39 -3.00 -17.37
N LEU A 27 -3.23 -1.72 -17.75
CA LEU A 27 -3.27 -1.29 -19.13
C LEU A 27 -2.11 -1.87 -19.96
N ALA A 28 -0.91 -2.00 -19.38
CA ALA A 28 0.21 -2.68 -20.02
C ALA A 28 -0.10 -4.16 -20.23
N ARG A 29 -0.57 -4.86 -19.20
CA ARG A 29 -0.88 -6.30 -19.29
C ARG A 29 -2.03 -6.59 -20.26
N SER A 30 -3.13 -5.84 -20.20
CA SER A 30 -4.29 -6.03 -21.11
C SER A 30 -3.96 -5.77 -22.57
N SER A 31 -2.99 -4.91 -22.86
CA SER A 31 -2.59 -4.59 -24.23
C SER A 31 -1.37 -5.36 -24.75
N GLY A 32 -0.79 -6.27 -23.97
CA GLY A 32 0.49 -6.91 -24.29
C GLY A 32 1.65 -5.93 -24.38
N GLY A 33 1.57 -4.82 -23.67
CA GLY A 33 2.57 -3.74 -23.63
C GLY A 33 3.60 -3.90 -22.51
N SER A 34 4.42 -2.86 -22.29
CA SER A 34 5.47 -2.83 -21.27
C SER A 34 5.14 -1.83 -20.17
N PHE A 35 5.36 -2.23 -18.92
CA PHE A 35 5.27 -1.41 -17.73
C PHE A 35 6.66 -1.08 -17.19
N ILE A 36 7.01 0.20 -17.15
CA ILE A 36 8.34 0.71 -16.78
C ILE A 36 8.25 1.35 -15.38
N LEU A 37 9.19 1.02 -14.50
CA LEU A 37 9.40 1.73 -13.24
C LEU A 37 10.56 2.71 -13.40
N ARG A 38 10.29 4.02 -13.20
CA ARG A 38 11.31 5.08 -13.22
C ARG A 38 11.31 5.83 -11.90
N ILE A 39 12.46 5.94 -11.25
CA ILE A 39 12.61 6.66 -9.99
C ILE A 39 12.96 8.13 -10.26
N GLU A 40 12.11 9.05 -9.82
CA GLU A 40 12.28 10.49 -9.99
C GLU A 40 12.94 11.11 -8.75
N ASP A 41 14.24 10.87 -8.60
CA ASP A 41 15.07 11.22 -7.44
C ASP A 41 15.91 12.50 -7.63
N THR A 42 15.45 13.43 -8.47
CA THR A 42 16.16 14.70 -8.72
C THR A 42 16.23 15.64 -7.51
N ASP A 43 15.37 15.47 -6.52
CA ASP A 43 15.43 16.17 -5.24
C ASP A 43 16.23 15.34 -4.23
N LEU A 44 17.56 15.51 -4.26
CA LEU A 44 18.50 14.77 -3.43
C LEU A 44 18.29 14.96 -1.92
N SER A 45 17.65 16.07 -1.52
CA SER A 45 17.42 16.36 -0.09
C SER A 45 16.29 15.54 0.52
N ARG A 46 15.39 15.01 -0.32
CA ARG A 46 14.20 14.26 0.11
C ARG A 46 14.16 12.83 -0.39
N SER A 47 15.06 12.45 -1.30
CA SER A 47 15.13 11.12 -1.88
C SER A 47 16.14 10.28 -1.13
N THR A 48 15.74 9.12 -0.64
CA THR A 48 16.62 8.16 0.04
C THR A 48 16.54 6.78 -0.60
N ASP A 49 17.61 5.99 -0.48
CA ASP A 49 17.64 4.63 -1.02
C ASP A 49 16.63 3.72 -0.28
N GLU A 50 16.40 3.96 1.02
CA GLU A 50 15.41 3.23 1.81
C GLU A 50 13.98 3.50 1.30
N ALA A 51 13.66 4.74 0.90
CA ALA A 51 12.36 5.07 0.33
C ALA A 51 12.18 4.42 -1.05
N ILE A 52 13.24 4.34 -1.87
CA ILE A 52 13.21 3.65 -3.15
C ILE A 52 12.94 2.16 -2.93
N GLN A 53 13.67 1.53 -2.02
CA GLN A 53 13.54 0.12 -1.70
C GLN A 53 12.12 -0.20 -1.18
N ALA A 54 11.58 0.61 -0.26
CA ALA A 54 10.23 0.43 0.26
C ALA A 54 9.15 0.54 -0.84
N ILE A 55 9.29 1.47 -1.80
CA ILE A 55 8.37 1.57 -2.94
C ILE A 55 8.43 0.30 -3.81
N MET A 56 9.62 -0.23 -4.06
CA MET A 56 9.80 -1.43 -4.88
C MET A 56 9.22 -2.66 -4.18
N GLU A 57 9.46 -2.82 -2.89
CA GLU A 57 8.89 -3.90 -2.07
C GLU A 57 7.35 -3.85 -2.03
N ASP A 58 6.77 -2.66 -1.89
CA ASP A 58 5.32 -2.49 -1.90
C ASP A 58 4.71 -2.84 -3.26
N LEU A 59 5.36 -2.44 -4.37
CA LEU A 59 4.93 -2.82 -5.72
C LEU A 59 5.05 -4.33 -5.95
N GLN A 60 6.15 -4.95 -5.51
CA GLN A 60 6.36 -6.40 -5.59
C GLN A 60 5.34 -7.16 -4.76
N TRP A 61 5.05 -6.71 -3.55
CA TRP A 61 4.01 -7.28 -2.70
C TRP A 61 2.63 -7.23 -3.37
N LEU A 62 2.29 -6.11 -4.02
CA LEU A 62 1.07 -5.99 -4.81
C LEU A 62 1.12 -6.84 -6.11
N GLY A 63 2.26 -7.46 -6.44
CA GLY A 63 2.48 -8.21 -7.68
C GLY A 63 2.49 -7.34 -8.93
N LEU A 64 2.85 -6.05 -8.79
CA LEU A 64 2.97 -5.09 -9.90
C LEU A 64 4.40 -5.07 -10.44
N ASN A 65 4.86 -6.22 -10.93
CA ASN A 65 6.22 -6.38 -11.47
C ASN A 65 6.38 -5.55 -12.75
N TRP A 66 7.51 -4.87 -12.87
CA TRP A 66 7.88 -4.04 -14.03
C TRP A 66 8.76 -4.81 -15.02
N ASP A 67 8.64 -4.44 -16.28
CA ASP A 67 9.38 -5.10 -17.38
C ASP A 67 10.75 -4.44 -17.60
N GLU A 68 10.85 -3.14 -17.31
CA GLU A 68 12.08 -2.35 -17.33
C GLU A 68 12.12 -1.42 -16.11
N GLY A 69 13.29 -1.26 -15.50
CA GLY A 69 13.42 -0.43 -14.31
C GLY A 69 14.61 -0.80 -13.44
N PRO A 70 14.70 -0.26 -12.22
CA PRO A 70 15.68 -0.70 -11.22
C PRO A 70 15.62 -2.23 -11.02
N GLU A 71 16.77 -2.84 -10.75
CA GLU A 71 17.00 -4.28 -10.56
C GLU A 71 16.78 -5.14 -11.81
N VAL A 72 15.77 -4.85 -12.64
CA VAL A 72 15.47 -5.59 -13.87
C VAL A 72 16.34 -5.13 -15.04
N GLY A 73 16.71 -3.84 -15.08
CA GLY A 73 17.43 -3.25 -16.19
C GLY A 73 16.52 -2.89 -17.36
N GLY A 74 17.08 -2.89 -18.59
CA GLY A 74 16.41 -2.55 -19.84
C GLY A 74 17.27 -1.67 -20.74
N ASP A 75 16.77 -1.39 -21.96
CA ASP A 75 17.52 -0.69 -23.02
C ASP A 75 17.80 0.80 -22.71
N HIS A 76 17.07 1.39 -21.75
CA HIS A 76 17.14 2.82 -21.41
C HIS A 76 17.79 3.09 -20.05
N TRP A 77 18.66 2.19 -19.58
CA TRP A 77 19.39 2.32 -18.31
C TRP A 77 20.22 3.62 -18.27
N PRO A 78 20.28 4.29 -17.09
CA PRO A 78 19.65 3.98 -15.80
C PRO A 78 18.19 4.48 -15.73
N TYR A 79 17.39 3.81 -14.87
CA TYR A 79 15.99 4.19 -14.61
C TYR A 79 15.84 5.05 -13.34
N ARG A 80 16.93 5.69 -12.91
CA ARG A 80 16.98 6.72 -11.86
C ARG A 80 17.39 8.04 -12.49
N GLN A 81 16.65 9.11 -12.20
CA GLN A 81 16.87 10.41 -12.85
C GLN A 81 18.24 11.03 -12.50
N THR A 82 18.76 10.79 -11.29
CA THR A 82 20.10 11.24 -10.91
C THR A 82 21.21 10.71 -11.81
N GLY A 83 21.06 9.52 -12.37
CA GLY A 83 21.99 8.92 -13.33
C GLY A 83 21.86 9.48 -14.77
N ARG A 84 20.90 10.37 -15.05
CA ARG A 84 20.52 10.80 -16.40
C ARG A 84 20.78 12.29 -16.67
N PHE A 85 21.43 13.01 -15.80
CA PHE A 85 21.64 14.47 -15.90
C PHE A 85 22.31 14.92 -17.20
N ALA A 86 23.11 14.07 -17.84
CA ALA A 86 23.70 14.37 -19.14
C ALA A 86 22.62 14.56 -20.22
N LEU A 87 21.62 13.67 -20.28
CA LEU A 87 20.51 13.75 -21.24
C LEU A 87 19.70 15.04 -21.07
N TYR A 88 19.44 15.43 -19.81
CA TYR A 88 18.70 16.67 -19.55
C TYR A 88 19.46 17.92 -19.95
N ARG A 89 20.78 17.95 -19.70
CA ARG A 89 21.64 19.05 -20.14
C ARG A 89 21.70 19.18 -21.65
N ASP A 90 21.81 18.06 -22.36
CA ASP A 90 21.88 18.05 -23.81
C ASP A 90 20.55 18.51 -24.44
N ALA A 91 19.40 18.05 -23.91
CA ALA A 91 18.09 18.53 -24.31
C ALA A 91 17.91 20.04 -24.06
N ALA A 92 18.33 20.54 -22.88
CA ALA A 92 18.26 21.96 -22.55
C ALA A 92 19.16 22.81 -23.47
N ARG A 93 20.37 22.34 -23.80
CA ARG A 93 21.27 23.00 -24.75
C ARG A 93 20.69 23.02 -26.16
N ARG A 94 20.08 21.94 -26.62
CA ARG A 94 19.38 21.87 -27.92
C ARG A 94 18.27 22.94 -27.96
N LEU A 95 17.42 23.02 -26.93
CA LEU A 95 16.38 24.05 -26.85
C LEU A 95 16.95 25.48 -26.84
N LEU A 96 18.08 25.70 -26.18
CA LEU A 96 18.76 26.99 -26.14
C LEU A 96 19.29 27.36 -27.54
N SER A 97 19.99 26.45 -28.24
CA SER A 97 20.52 26.69 -29.58
C SER A 97 19.44 26.94 -30.66
N GLN A 98 18.24 26.38 -30.42
CA GLN A 98 17.06 26.60 -31.31
C GLN A 98 16.28 27.88 -30.91
N GLY A 99 16.73 28.67 -29.94
CA GLY A 99 16.01 29.85 -29.46
C GLY A 99 14.68 29.56 -28.74
N LYS A 100 14.42 28.27 -28.43
CA LYS A 100 13.22 27.82 -27.69
C LYS A 100 13.41 27.89 -26.16
N ALA A 101 14.64 28.14 -25.71
CA ALA A 101 14.98 28.46 -24.33
C ALA A 101 15.89 29.71 -24.29
N TYR A 102 16.12 30.26 -23.11
CA TYR A 102 17.01 31.39 -22.89
C TYR A 102 17.62 31.36 -21.50
N ARG A 103 18.77 32.06 -21.32
CA ARG A 103 19.48 32.22 -20.06
C ARG A 103 18.79 33.25 -19.19
N CYS A 104 18.52 32.89 -17.94
CA CYS A 104 17.90 33.76 -16.95
C CYS A 104 18.89 34.06 -15.79
N PHE A 105 19.37 35.26 -15.70
CA PHE A 105 20.36 35.73 -14.73
C PHE A 105 19.72 36.31 -13.45
N CYS A 106 18.41 36.29 -13.31
CA CYS A 106 17.71 36.83 -12.15
C CYS A 106 18.10 36.08 -10.86
N PRO A 107 18.51 36.79 -9.78
CA PRO A 107 18.73 36.14 -8.49
C PRO A 107 17.51 35.43 -7.97
N PRO A 108 17.65 34.25 -7.34
CA PRO A 108 16.50 33.48 -6.79
C PRO A 108 15.69 34.31 -5.79
N GLU A 109 16.34 35.08 -4.97
CA GLU A 109 15.75 35.93 -3.92
C GLU A 109 14.78 36.96 -4.51
N GLU A 110 15.19 37.61 -5.62
CA GLU A 110 14.36 38.58 -6.34
C GLU A 110 13.12 37.91 -6.96
N ILE A 111 13.28 36.71 -7.53
CA ILE A 111 12.15 35.96 -8.10
C ILE A 111 11.17 35.57 -7.00
N GLU A 112 11.67 35.14 -5.84
CA GLU A 112 10.83 34.72 -4.71
C GLU A 112 10.11 35.94 -4.09
N GLU A 113 10.79 37.09 -4.01
CA GLU A 113 10.14 38.32 -3.55
C GLU A 113 8.98 38.77 -4.48
N LYS A 114 9.22 38.71 -5.79
CA LYS A 114 8.16 38.99 -6.79
C LYS A 114 7.00 38.02 -6.70
N ARG A 115 7.31 36.74 -6.50
CA ARG A 115 6.31 35.69 -6.29
C ARG A 115 5.46 35.96 -5.06
N LYS A 116 6.07 36.26 -3.92
CA LYS A 116 5.35 36.62 -2.69
C LYS A 116 4.46 37.83 -2.87
N LYS A 117 4.95 38.89 -3.51
CA LYS A 117 4.15 40.11 -3.82
C LYS A 117 2.96 39.81 -4.73
N ALA A 118 3.16 38.94 -5.74
CA ALA A 118 2.05 38.56 -6.62
C ALA A 118 0.96 37.78 -5.86
N LEU A 119 1.33 36.82 -5.01
CA LEU A 119 0.42 36.04 -4.18
C LEU A 119 -0.35 36.93 -3.17
N GLN A 120 0.33 37.87 -2.52
CA GLN A 120 -0.31 38.84 -1.62
C GLN A 120 -1.36 39.69 -2.34
N ASN A 121 -1.11 40.02 -3.61
CA ASN A 121 -2.05 40.77 -4.45
C ASN A 121 -3.06 39.86 -5.20
N ARG A 122 -3.17 38.58 -4.85
CA ARG A 122 -4.04 37.59 -5.50
C ARG A 122 -3.83 37.48 -7.03
N ARG A 123 -2.60 37.72 -7.50
CA ARG A 123 -2.21 37.57 -8.90
C ARG A 123 -1.46 36.27 -9.11
N ASN A 124 -1.55 35.72 -10.32
CA ASN A 124 -0.77 34.53 -10.69
C ASN A 124 0.75 34.90 -10.63
N PRO A 125 1.58 34.17 -9.86
CA PRO A 125 2.99 34.50 -9.66
C PRO A 125 3.83 34.07 -10.87
N MET A 126 3.68 34.78 -11.99
CA MET A 126 4.44 34.50 -13.22
C MET A 126 5.77 35.26 -13.26
N TYR A 127 6.73 34.70 -13.99
CA TYR A 127 8.00 35.35 -14.29
C TYR A 127 7.76 36.54 -15.22
N ASP A 128 8.41 37.69 -14.97
CA ASP A 128 8.23 38.96 -15.71
C ASP A 128 8.91 39.00 -17.08
N GLN A 129 9.53 37.91 -17.49
CA GLN A 129 10.19 37.70 -18.81
C GLN A 129 11.34 38.69 -19.12
N ARG A 130 11.89 39.41 -18.15
CA ARG A 130 12.91 40.42 -18.42
C ARG A 130 14.17 39.87 -19.11
N CYS A 131 14.63 38.64 -18.72
CA CYS A 131 15.79 38.02 -19.36
C CYS A 131 15.45 37.43 -20.76
N ARG A 132 14.17 37.24 -21.11
CA ARG A 132 13.72 36.81 -22.43
C ARG A 132 14.10 37.82 -23.52
N ARG A 133 14.32 39.08 -23.14
CA ARG A 133 14.66 40.21 -24.04
C ARG A 133 16.16 40.46 -24.17
N ILE A 134 17.02 39.79 -23.41
CA ILE A 134 18.46 39.89 -23.49
C ILE A 134 18.92 39.26 -24.83
N SER A 135 19.79 39.94 -25.57
CA SER A 135 20.32 39.38 -26.80
C SER A 135 21.25 38.18 -26.52
N GLU A 136 21.36 37.26 -27.49
CA GLU A 136 22.24 36.10 -27.37
C GLU A 136 23.72 36.53 -27.15
N GLU A 137 24.15 37.62 -27.78
CA GLU A 137 25.49 38.17 -27.61
C GLU A 137 25.73 38.63 -26.16
N GLU A 138 24.81 39.37 -25.59
CA GLU A 138 24.89 39.82 -24.19
C GLU A 138 24.82 38.65 -23.23
N ALA A 139 23.88 37.70 -23.46
CA ALA A 139 23.78 36.50 -22.65
C ALA A 139 25.06 35.66 -22.70
N GLY A 140 25.67 35.53 -23.88
CA GLY A 140 26.96 34.83 -24.05
C GLY A 140 28.11 35.51 -23.36
N ARG A 141 28.16 36.85 -23.37
CA ARG A 141 29.20 37.64 -22.62
C ARG A 141 29.07 37.41 -21.12
N ARG A 142 27.85 37.41 -20.56
CA ARG A 142 27.61 37.21 -19.14
C ARG A 142 27.95 35.78 -18.72
N GLU A 143 27.61 34.77 -19.54
CA GLU A 143 28.01 33.38 -19.32
C GLU A 143 29.54 33.24 -19.33
N ALA A 144 30.22 33.82 -20.33
CA ALA A 144 31.68 33.79 -20.42
C ALA A 144 32.36 34.49 -19.25
N ALA A 145 31.72 35.49 -18.65
CA ALA A 145 32.15 36.15 -17.42
C ALA A 145 31.88 35.31 -16.16
N GLY A 146 31.30 34.12 -16.26
CA GLY A 146 31.01 33.21 -15.15
C GLY A 146 29.76 33.57 -14.35
N GLU A 147 28.88 34.44 -14.87
CA GLU A 147 27.65 34.81 -14.17
C GLU A 147 26.68 33.60 -14.14
N PRO A 148 26.23 33.15 -12.95
CA PRO A 148 25.38 32.01 -12.85
C PRO A 148 23.97 32.30 -13.40
N PHE A 149 23.43 31.37 -14.18
CA PHE A 149 22.12 31.50 -14.79
C PHE A 149 21.28 30.21 -14.68
N ALA A 150 19.96 30.35 -14.75
CA ALA A 150 19.04 29.27 -14.99
C ALA A 150 18.62 29.26 -16.47
N MET A 151 18.29 28.09 -17.02
CA MET A 151 17.68 28.04 -18.35
C MET A 151 16.15 28.04 -18.22
N ARG A 152 15.48 28.93 -18.97
CA ARG A 152 14.00 28.99 -19.00
C ARG A 152 13.49 28.62 -20.38
N PHE A 153 12.37 27.88 -20.40
CA PHE A 153 11.62 27.62 -21.60
C PHE A 153 10.89 28.88 -22.07
N ARG A 154 10.96 29.14 -23.35
CA ARG A 154 10.28 30.26 -24.02
C ARG A 154 8.90 29.79 -24.46
N ILE A 155 7.88 30.06 -23.67
CA ILE A 155 6.49 29.68 -24.00
C ILE A 155 6.05 30.43 -25.28
N PRO A 156 5.54 29.73 -26.31
CA PRO A 156 4.98 30.36 -27.51
C PRO A 156 3.61 30.98 -27.20
N GLU A 157 3.23 31.99 -27.96
CA GLU A 157 1.87 32.53 -27.91
C GLU A 157 0.84 31.51 -28.41
N GLY A 158 -0.42 31.64 -27.98
CA GLY A 158 -1.51 30.79 -28.41
C GLY A 158 -2.12 29.95 -27.30
N VAL A 159 -2.62 28.79 -27.67
CA VAL A 159 -3.30 27.85 -26.76
C VAL A 159 -2.73 26.44 -26.89
N THR A 160 -2.63 25.73 -25.78
CA THR A 160 -2.27 24.30 -25.77
C THR A 160 -3.53 23.49 -25.49
N ARG A 161 -3.80 22.49 -26.35
CA ARG A 161 -4.95 21.59 -26.23
C ARG A 161 -4.48 20.22 -25.77
N ILE A 162 -5.15 19.68 -24.77
CA ILE A 162 -4.94 18.34 -24.25
C ILE A 162 -6.17 17.51 -24.64
N LYS A 163 -5.95 16.41 -25.36
CA LYS A 163 -6.98 15.37 -25.57
C LYS A 163 -6.76 14.28 -24.51
N ASP A 164 -7.36 14.48 -23.35
CA ASP A 164 -7.23 13.54 -22.24
C ASP A 164 -8.22 12.38 -22.40
N LEU A 165 -7.74 11.15 -22.19
CA LEU A 165 -8.54 9.94 -22.40
C LEU A 165 -9.66 9.77 -21.37
N ILE A 166 -9.57 10.45 -20.20
CA ILE A 166 -10.57 10.37 -19.12
C ILE A 166 -11.33 11.68 -18.98
N ARG A 167 -10.63 12.82 -19.09
CA ARG A 167 -11.19 14.16 -18.85
C ARG A 167 -11.75 14.83 -20.11
N GLY A 168 -11.48 14.26 -21.29
CA GLY A 168 -11.84 14.87 -22.56
C GLY A 168 -10.92 16.02 -22.97
N GLU A 169 -11.41 16.99 -23.74
CA GLU A 169 -10.60 18.11 -24.19
C GLU A 169 -10.43 19.18 -23.10
N ILE A 170 -9.17 19.55 -22.81
CA ILE A 170 -8.80 20.62 -21.88
C ILE A 170 -7.96 21.65 -22.68
N ILE A 171 -8.28 22.93 -22.54
CA ILE A 171 -7.62 24.01 -23.28
C ILE A 171 -6.95 24.95 -22.28
N PHE A 172 -5.67 25.24 -22.50
CA PHE A 172 -4.88 26.19 -21.72
C PHE A 172 -4.44 27.36 -22.57
N ASN A 173 -4.60 28.58 -22.07
CA ASN A 173 -3.97 29.76 -22.65
C ASN A 173 -2.48 29.78 -22.28
N ASN A 174 -1.59 29.78 -23.25
CA ASN A 174 -0.15 29.75 -23.03
C ASN A 174 0.34 30.99 -22.25
N ALA A 175 -0.36 32.12 -22.37
CA ALA A 175 -0.10 33.31 -21.57
C ALA A 175 -0.23 33.09 -20.06
N GLU A 176 -1.07 32.10 -19.63
CA GLU A 176 -1.24 31.74 -18.22
C GLU A 176 -0.25 30.69 -17.71
N VAL A 177 0.41 29.96 -18.63
CA VAL A 177 1.44 28.98 -18.30
C VAL A 177 2.75 29.67 -17.89
N GLY A 178 3.17 30.68 -18.65
CA GLY A 178 4.36 31.48 -18.40
C GLY A 178 5.70 30.73 -18.57
N ASP A 179 6.77 31.48 -18.79
CA ASP A 179 8.11 30.92 -18.96
C ASP A 179 8.62 30.28 -17.67
N TYR A 180 8.91 28.99 -17.69
CA TYR A 180 9.34 28.23 -16.51
C TYR A 180 10.79 27.74 -16.65
N VAL A 181 11.42 27.41 -15.51
CA VAL A 181 12.81 26.93 -15.46
C VAL A 181 12.87 25.50 -15.98
N LEU A 182 13.82 25.24 -16.88
CA LEU A 182 14.22 23.90 -17.35
C LEU A 182 15.38 23.35 -16.53
N MET A 183 16.46 24.16 -16.41
CA MET A 183 17.64 23.83 -15.63
C MET A 183 17.87 24.92 -14.56
N ARG A 184 18.13 24.51 -13.35
CA ARG A 184 18.49 25.42 -12.25
C ARG A 184 19.91 25.91 -12.42
N ARG A 185 20.31 26.93 -11.63
CA ARG A 185 21.63 27.51 -11.64
C ARG A 185 22.74 26.55 -11.22
N ASP A 186 22.41 25.56 -10.41
CA ASP A 186 23.30 24.47 -9.97
C ASP A 186 23.48 23.38 -11.03
N GLY A 187 22.82 23.52 -12.19
CA GLY A 187 22.86 22.54 -13.27
C GLY A 187 21.93 21.34 -13.08
N THR A 188 21.03 21.38 -12.10
CA THR A 188 20.01 20.34 -11.90
C THR A 188 18.76 20.61 -12.76
N PRO A 189 18.12 19.56 -13.35
CA PRO A 189 16.90 19.73 -14.12
C PRO A 189 15.70 20.02 -13.20
N THR A 190 14.65 20.60 -13.79
CA THR A 190 13.35 20.64 -13.14
C THR A 190 12.50 19.43 -13.57
N TYR A 191 11.48 19.14 -12.79
CA TYR A 191 10.54 18.04 -13.03
C TYR A 191 10.06 17.97 -14.50
N ASN A 192 9.54 19.10 -15.04
CA ASN A 192 8.96 19.09 -16.38
C ASN A 192 9.96 18.75 -17.50
N LEU A 193 11.22 19.18 -17.37
CA LEU A 193 12.26 18.82 -18.33
C LEU A 193 12.62 17.33 -18.19
N ALA A 194 12.91 16.89 -16.97
CA ALA A 194 13.37 15.52 -16.73
C ALA A 194 12.33 14.49 -17.19
N VAL A 195 11.07 14.66 -16.82
CA VAL A 195 10.00 13.72 -17.18
C VAL A 195 9.80 13.62 -18.70
N VAL A 196 9.83 14.75 -19.42
CA VAL A 196 9.65 14.75 -20.89
C VAL A 196 10.83 14.10 -21.60
N VAL A 197 12.07 14.44 -21.20
CA VAL A 197 13.27 13.84 -21.80
C VAL A 197 13.30 12.33 -21.55
N ASP A 198 12.95 11.89 -20.35
CA ASP A 198 12.87 10.47 -20.03
C ASP A 198 11.76 9.74 -20.79
N ASP A 199 10.57 10.33 -20.84
CA ASP A 199 9.44 9.73 -21.57
C ASP A 199 9.76 9.61 -23.08
N ILE A 200 10.47 10.59 -23.68
CA ILE A 200 10.95 10.52 -25.07
C ILE A 200 11.97 9.39 -25.22
N ASP A 201 13.04 9.39 -24.40
CA ASP A 201 14.12 8.41 -24.50
C ASP A 201 13.59 6.97 -24.25
N MET A 202 12.74 6.77 -23.25
CA MET A 202 12.12 5.49 -22.91
C MET A 202 10.96 5.12 -23.84
N ARG A 203 10.65 5.95 -24.85
CA ARG A 203 9.57 5.75 -25.84
C ARG A 203 8.20 5.53 -25.19
N ILE A 204 7.91 6.26 -24.11
CA ILE A 204 6.62 6.22 -23.46
C ILE A 204 5.56 6.82 -24.40
N ASN A 205 4.50 6.08 -24.67
CA ASN A 205 3.42 6.52 -25.54
C ASN A 205 2.08 6.72 -24.82
N HIS A 206 1.98 6.32 -23.54
CA HIS A 206 0.82 6.58 -22.68
C HIS A 206 1.27 7.07 -21.31
N VAL A 207 0.71 8.19 -20.88
CA VAL A 207 0.99 8.84 -19.58
C VAL A 207 -0.27 8.82 -18.74
N VAL A 208 -0.41 7.78 -17.92
CA VAL A 208 -1.50 7.64 -16.94
C VAL A 208 -0.99 8.09 -15.57
N ARG A 209 -1.63 9.10 -14.96
CA ARG A 209 -1.18 9.71 -13.68
C ARG A 209 -2.32 10.44 -12.96
N GLY A 210 -2.07 10.91 -11.74
CA GLY A 210 -3.04 11.70 -10.99
C GLY A 210 -3.40 13.04 -11.65
N ASP A 211 -4.61 13.53 -11.44
CA ASP A 211 -5.10 14.78 -12.01
C ASP A 211 -4.50 16.05 -11.37
N ASP A 212 -3.78 15.92 -10.26
CA ASP A 212 -2.91 16.97 -9.70
C ASP A 212 -1.81 17.40 -10.68
N HIS A 213 -1.48 16.56 -11.66
CA HIS A 213 -0.54 16.84 -12.73
C HIS A 213 -1.13 17.54 -13.96
N ILE A 214 -2.43 17.77 -14.04
CA ILE A 214 -3.09 18.44 -15.20
C ILE A 214 -2.41 19.78 -15.52
N SER A 215 -2.07 20.58 -14.52
CA SER A 215 -1.41 21.88 -14.70
C SER A 215 0.03 21.79 -15.23
N ASN A 216 0.66 20.63 -15.15
CA ASN A 216 1.98 20.38 -15.74
C ASN A 216 1.90 19.98 -17.22
N THR A 217 0.78 19.39 -17.64
CA THR A 217 0.61 18.80 -18.97
C THR A 217 0.82 19.81 -20.11
N PRO A 218 0.29 21.06 -20.09
CA PRO A 218 0.56 22.02 -21.15
C PRO A 218 2.04 22.36 -21.27
N LYS A 219 2.80 22.45 -20.16
CA LYS A 219 4.23 22.67 -20.16
C LYS A 219 4.98 21.53 -20.84
N GLN A 220 4.55 20.29 -20.57
CA GLN A 220 5.16 19.09 -21.12
C GLN A 220 4.84 18.93 -22.61
N ILE A 221 3.60 19.15 -23.05
CA ILE A 221 3.22 19.14 -24.47
C ILE A 221 4.08 20.11 -25.26
N LEU A 222 4.22 21.36 -24.80
CA LEU A 222 5.06 22.36 -25.45
C LEU A 222 6.55 21.96 -25.48
N LEU A 223 7.03 21.17 -24.51
CA LEU A 223 8.39 20.62 -24.56
C LEU A 223 8.51 19.48 -25.58
N TYR A 224 7.53 18.56 -25.67
CA TYR A 224 7.51 17.53 -26.72
C TYR A 224 7.57 18.17 -28.12
N GLU A 225 6.72 19.18 -28.36
CA GLU A 225 6.72 19.93 -29.62
C GLU A 225 8.06 20.62 -29.88
N ALA A 226 8.64 21.25 -28.84
CA ALA A 226 9.91 21.94 -28.97
C ALA A 226 11.09 20.99 -29.22
N LEU A 227 11.04 19.77 -28.69
CA LEU A 227 12.02 18.72 -28.92
C LEU A 227 11.73 17.90 -30.18
N GLU A 228 10.66 18.24 -30.94
CA GLU A 228 10.24 17.55 -32.14
C GLU A 228 9.97 16.05 -31.95
N ALA A 229 9.36 15.73 -30.78
CA ALA A 229 9.04 14.38 -30.38
C ALA A 229 7.52 14.13 -30.44
N GLU A 230 7.15 12.86 -30.56
CA GLU A 230 5.75 12.46 -30.49
C GLU A 230 5.17 12.73 -29.08
N ILE A 231 3.96 13.31 -29.06
CA ILE A 231 3.24 13.58 -27.80
C ILE A 231 2.52 12.30 -27.38
N PRO A 232 2.76 11.78 -26.16
CA PRO A 232 2.06 10.61 -25.68
C PRO A 232 0.57 10.88 -25.44
N ALA A 233 -0.25 9.83 -25.43
CA ALA A 233 -1.62 9.93 -24.97
C ALA A 233 -1.65 10.16 -23.45
N PHE A 234 -2.42 11.16 -23.00
CA PHE A 234 -2.56 11.48 -21.57
C PHE A 234 -3.88 10.95 -21.00
N ALA A 235 -3.82 10.43 -19.79
CA ALA A 235 -4.97 10.03 -19.00
C ALA A 235 -4.78 10.50 -17.54
N HIS A 236 -5.60 11.45 -17.09
CA HIS A 236 -5.53 11.98 -15.73
C HIS A 236 -6.59 11.36 -14.82
N LEU A 237 -6.12 10.51 -13.90
CA LEU A 237 -6.94 9.80 -12.92
C LEU A 237 -7.48 10.77 -11.87
N PRO A 238 -8.76 10.71 -11.53
CA PRO A 238 -9.32 11.54 -10.48
C PRO A 238 -8.69 11.22 -9.11
N MET A 239 -8.67 12.22 -8.22
CA MET A 239 -8.17 12.05 -6.85
C MET A 239 -8.97 10.98 -6.10
N ILE A 240 -8.30 10.29 -5.18
CA ILE A 240 -8.97 9.53 -4.13
C ILE A 240 -9.24 10.51 -2.98
N VAL A 241 -10.46 10.48 -2.46
CA VAL A 241 -10.90 11.35 -1.37
C VAL A 241 -11.32 10.53 -0.16
N GLY A 242 -11.25 11.13 1.02
CA GLY A 242 -11.86 10.57 2.23
C GLY A 242 -13.37 10.83 2.27
N ASP A 243 -14.02 10.38 3.33
CA ASP A 243 -15.47 10.57 3.56
C ASP A 243 -15.86 12.06 3.64
N ASP A 244 -14.91 12.92 4.01
CA ASP A 244 -15.09 14.38 4.05
C ASP A 244 -14.97 15.05 2.66
N GLY A 245 -14.81 14.27 1.59
CA GLY A 245 -14.66 14.75 0.22
C GLY A 245 -13.32 15.44 -0.08
N LYS A 246 -12.38 15.44 0.86
CA LYS A 246 -11.06 16.04 0.68
C LYS A 246 -10.04 14.98 0.23
N PRO A 247 -8.95 15.40 -0.45
CA PRO A 247 -7.90 14.47 -0.86
C PRO A 247 -7.43 13.58 0.28
N LEU A 248 -7.32 12.28 0.01
CA LEU A 248 -6.92 11.27 0.98
C LEU A 248 -5.54 11.60 1.56
N SER A 249 -5.42 11.56 2.88
CA SER A 249 -4.21 11.91 3.61
C SER A 249 -4.15 11.17 4.96
N LYS A 250 -3.02 11.22 5.65
CA LYS A 250 -2.80 10.56 6.97
C LYS A 250 -3.89 10.83 8.03
N ARG A 251 -4.63 11.94 7.93
CA ARG A 251 -5.77 12.21 8.85
C ARG A 251 -6.98 11.30 8.65
N HIS A 252 -7.05 10.60 7.51
CA HIS A 252 -8.11 9.65 7.18
C HIS A 252 -7.72 8.20 7.53
N GLY A 253 -6.68 8.01 8.33
CA GLY A 253 -6.11 6.72 8.71
C GLY A 253 -4.85 6.36 7.93
N ASP A 254 -4.54 5.07 7.91
CA ASP A 254 -3.40 4.57 7.19
C ASP A 254 -3.60 4.70 5.68
N VAL A 255 -2.58 5.19 5.01
CA VAL A 255 -2.58 5.46 3.55
C VAL A 255 -1.34 4.88 2.85
N ALA A 256 -0.39 4.32 3.60
CA ALA A 256 0.80 3.65 3.09
C ALA A 256 0.50 2.17 2.81
N VAL A 257 0.92 1.68 1.64
CA VAL A 257 0.70 0.28 1.22
C VAL A 257 1.31 -0.70 2.21
N GLY A 258 2.55 -0.47 2.63
CA GLY A 258 3.25 -1.34 3.60
C GLY A 258 2.47 -1.51 4.91
N ARG A 259 1.73 -0.49 5.35
CA ARG A 259 0.91 -0.58 6.56
C ARG A 259 -0.25 -1.57 6.41
N PHE A 260 -0.89 -1.64 5.24
CA PHE A 260 -1.94 -2.64 4.98
C PHE A 260 -1.37 -4.06 4.99
N ARG A 261 -0.15 -4.26 4.46
CA ARG A 261 0.57 -5.54 4.58
C ARG A 261 0.79 -5.93 6.04
N GLU A 262 1.26 -5.01 6.88
CA GLU A 262 1.46 -5.24 8.32
C GLU A 262 0.17 -5.57 9.07
N LEU A 263 -0.95 -4.95 8.69
CA LEU A 263 -2.27 -5.20 9.25
C LEU A 263 -2.87 -6.55 8.79
N GLY A 264 -2.22 -7.25 7.85
CA GLY A 264 -2.65 -8.57 7.40
C GLY A 264 -3.68 -8.52 6.26
N PHE A 265 -3.70 -7.45 5.46
CA PHE A 265 -4.44 -7.45 4.21
C PHE A 265 -3.72 -8.28 3.14
N LEU A 266 -4.50 -8.90 2.27
CA LEU A 266 -4.01 -9.67 1.14
C LEU A 266 -3.72 -8.75 -0.05
N PRO A 267 -2.64 -8.97 -0.81
CA PRO A 267 -2.34 -8.18 -1.99
C PRO A 267 -3.44 -8.27 -3.06
N GLU A 268 -4.10 -9.41 -3.21
CA GLU A 268 -5.23 -9.61 -4.14
C GLU A 268 -6.41 -8.71 -3.78
N ALA A 269 -6.76 -8.62 -2.50
CA ALA A 269 -7.83 -7.76 -2.02
C ALA A 269 -7.50 -6.29 -2.23
N MET A 270 -6.26 -5.89 -1.95
CA MET A 270 -5.78 -4.53 -2.18
C MET A 270 -5.81 -4.15 -3.66
N VAL A 271 -5.32 -5.03 -4.54
CA VAL A 271 -5.33 -4.81 -5.99
C VAL A 271 -6.76 -4.69 -6.52
N ASN A 272 -7.65 -5.60 -6.16
CA ASN A 272 -9.04 -5.55 -6.59
C ASN A 272 -9.75 -4.29 -6.06
N PHE A 273 -9.58 -3.97 -4.79
CA PHE A 273 -10.17 -2.76 -4.20
C PHE A 273 -9.67 -1.48 -4.89
N MET A 274 -8.36 -1.34 -5.08
CA MET A 274 -7.78 -0.19 -5.77
C MET A 274 -8.22 -0.10 -7.24
N ALA A 275 -8.43 -1.22 -7.93
CA ALA A 275 -8.97 -1.23 -9.27
C ALA A 275 -10.38 -0.63 -9.31
N LEU A 276 -11.21 -0.91 -8.32
CA LEU A 276 -12.57 -0.37 -8.19
C LEU A 276 -12.63 1.13 -7.80
N LEU A 277 -11.50 1.74 -7.44
CA LEU A 277 -11.44 3.18 -7.13
C LEU A 277 -11.44 4.03 -8.40
N GLY A 278 -12.58 4.10 -9.05
CA GLY A 278 -12.81 4.88 -10.27
C GLY A 278 -12.97 4.07 -11.54
N TRP A 279 -12.88 2.74 -11.48
CA TRP A 279 -13.16 1.82 -12.57
C TRP A 279 -14.14 0.73 -12.08
N SER A 280 -14.93 0.16 -12.98
CA SER A 280 -15.79 -1.00 -12.69
C SER A 280 -15.90 -1.89 -13.93
N LEU A 281 -16.04 -3.19 -13.70
CA LEU A 281 -16.34 -4.16 -14.75
C LEU A 281 -17.79 -4.03 -15.22
N ASP A 282 -18.72 -3.94 -14.25
CA ASP A 282 -20.16 -3.78 -14.42
C ASP A 282 -20.74 -3.16 -13.12
N ASP A 283 -22.07 -3.15 -13.01
CA ASP A 283 -22.79 -2.55 -11.86
C ASP A 283 -22.82 -3.46 -10.62
N SER A 284 -22.38 -4.72 -10.71
CA SER A 284 -22.58 -5.75 -9.67
C SER A 284 -21.32 -6.49 -9.24
N THR A 285 -20.35 -6.66 -10.13
CA THR A 285 -19.15 -7.46 -9.87
C THR A 285 -18.15 -6.69 -8.98
N THR A 286 -17.93 -7.22 -7.79
CA THR A 286 -17.03 -6.59 -6.80
C THR A 286 -15.76 -7.40 -6.56
N ILE A 287 -15.86 -8.74 -6.48
CA ILE A 287 -14.70 -9.61 -6.26
C ILE A 287 -14.23 -10.15 -7.61
N MET A 288 -12.98 -9.88 -7.94
CA MET A 288 -12.37 -10.23 -9.22
C MET A 288 -10.93 -10.69 -9.01
N ASP A 289 -10.59 -11.81 -9.57
CA ASP A 289 -9.20 -12.24 -9.63
C ASP A 289 -8.36 -11.36 -10.56
N ARG A 290 -7.06 -11.50 -10.49
CA ARG A 290 -6.10 -10.73 -11.29
C ARG A 290 -6.27 -10.94 -12.80
N GLY A 291 -6.59 -12.16 -13.23
CA GLY A 291 -6.85 -12.48 -14.64
C GLY A 291 -8.05 -11.71 -15.16
N THR A 292 -9.16 -11.75 -14.43
CA THR A 292 -10.38 -10.99 -14.75
C THR A 292 -10.11 -9.49 -14.85
N LEU A 293 -9.30 -8.93 -13.94
CA LEU A 293 -8.93 -7.51 -14.00
C LEU A 293 -8.11 -7.20 -15.26
N ILE A 294 -7.11 -8.01 -15.60
CA ILE A 294 -6.27 -7.82 -16.79
C ILE A 294 -7.10 -7.90 -18.07
N ASP A 295 -7.94 -8.91 -18.19
CA ASP A 295 -8.71 -9.18 -19.42
C ASP A 295 -9.76 -8.10 -19.72
N ASN A 296 -10.22 -7.39 -18.68
CA ASN A 296 -11.34 -6.45 -18.81
C ASN A 296 -10.96 -4.98 -18.57
N PHE A 297 -9.73 -4.69 -18.13
CA PHE A 297 -9.36 -3.32 -17.81
C PHE A 297 -9.22 -2.46 -19.08
N SER A 298 -9.90 -1.32 -19.10
CA SER A 298 -9.73 -0.29 -20.12
C SER A 298 -9.92 1.10 -19.51
N LEU A 299 -9.25 2.11 -20.09
CA LEU A 299 -9.39 3.51 -19.65
C LEU A 299 -10.77 4.09 -19.98
N ASP A 300 -11.48 3.56 -20.95
CA ASP A 300 -12.82 4.03 -21.34
C ASP A 300 -13.86 3.84 -20.24
N ARG A 301 -13.61 2.91 -19.31
CA ARG A 301 -14.45 2.65 -18.15
C ARG A 301 -14.00 3.39 -16.89
N VAL A 302 -12.93 4.18 -16.98
CA VAL A 302 -12.46 4.98 -15.85
C VAL A 302 -13.30 6.25 -15.75
N GLY A 303 -14.00 6.40 -14.64
CA GLY A 303 -14.82 7.57 -14.35
C GLY A 303 -13.97 8.82 -14.12
N SER A 304 -14.52 9.99 -14.45
CA SER A 304 -13.87 11.30 -14.23
C SER A 304 -14.11 11.89 -12.83
N LYS A 305 -14.94 11.26 -12.00
CA LYS A 305 -15.25 11.71 -10.63
C LYS A 305 -14.27 11.10 -9.62
N SER A 306 -13.99 11.84 -8.54
CA SER A 306 -13.19 11.33 -7.42
C SER A 306 -13.85 10.09 -6.81
N ALA A 307 -13.00 9.10 -6.45
CA ALA A 307 -13.42 7.90 -5.76
C ALA A 307 -13.23 8.06 -4.24
N VAL A 308 -14.19 7.58 -3.46
CA VAL A 308 -14.11 7.61 -1.99
C VAL A 308 -13.35 6.38 -1.50
N TRP A 309 -12.42 6.59 -0.57
CA TRP A 309 -11.71 5.53 0.13
C TRP A 309 -12.62 4.97 1.23
N ASP A 310 -13.12 3.78 1.04
CA ASP A 310 -13.99 3.06 1.97
C ASP A 310 -13.22 1.89 2.59
N ILE A 311 -12.75 2.07 3.82
CA ILE A 311 -11.97 1.06 4.54
C ILE A 311 -12.83 -0.15 4.93
N ASP A 312 -14.10 0.05 5.26
CA ASP A 312 -15.01 -1.04 5.64
C ASP A 312 -15.26 -1.96 4.44
N LYS A 313 -15.40 -1.39 3.24
CA LYS A 313 -15.48 -2.16 2.01
C LYS A 313 -14.20 -2.96 1.76
N LEU A 314 -13.01 -2.37 1.99
CA LEU A 314 -11.74 -3.08 1.85
C LEU A 314 -11.63 -4.25 2.84
N ILE A 315 -11.98 -4.03 4.12
CA ILE A 315 -12.00 -5.07 5.16
C ILE A 315 -12.96 -6.21 4.75
N TRP A 316 -14.15 -5.86 4.29
CA TRP A 316 -15.11 -6.86 3.81
C TRP A 316 -14.56 -7.65 2.61
N MET A 317 -14.00 -6.96 1.61
CA MET A 317 -13.39 -7.62 0.44
C MET A 317 -12.28 -8.57 0.87
N ASN A 318 -11.40 -8.14 1.76
CA ASN A 318 -10.30 -8.97 2.26
C ASN A 318 -10.84 -10.25 2.93
N GLY A 319 -11.90 -10.12 3.74
CA GLY A 319 -12.59 -11.27 4.32
C GLY A 319 -13.17 -12.24 3.27
N GLN A 320 -13.65 -11.73 2.11
CA GLN A 320 -14.14 -12.59 1.02
C GLN A 320 -12.99 -13.40 0.37
N TYR A 321 -11.82 -12.81 0.18
CA TYR A 321 -10.63 -13.52 -0.30
C TYR A 321 -10.17 -14.59 0.69
N ILE A 322 -10.14 -14.29 2.00
CA ILE A 322 -9.81 -15.26 3.05
C ILE A 322 -10.82 -16.42 3.04
N MET A 323 -12.11 -16.14 2.90
CA MET A 323 -13.16 -17.17 2.83
C MET A 323 -13.03 -18.10 1.62
N ALA A 324 -12.48 -17.60 0.51
CA ALA A 324 -12.31 -18.37 -0.72
C ALA A 324 -11.05 -19.26 -0.74
N MET A 325 -10.12 -19.10 0.20
CA MET A 325 -8.88 -19.89 0.28
C MET A 325 -9.18 -21.33 0.68
N SER A 326 -8.36 -22.26 0.23
CA SER A 326 -8.25 -23.60 0.82
C SER A 326 -7.64 -23.53 2.23
N ASP A 327 -7.74 -24.62 3.00
CA ASP A 327 -7.15 -24.68 4.34
C ASP A 327 -5.62 -24.57 4.29
N GLU A 328 -5.00 -25.22 3.31
CA GLU A 328 -3.55 -25.13 3.06
C GLU A 328 -3.12 -23.70 2.68
N GLU A 329 -3.84 -23.03 1.79
CA GLU A 329 -3.56 -21.65 1.39
C GLU A 329 -3.66 -20.72 2.58
N LEU A 330 -4.72 -20.83 3.39
CA LEU A 330 -4.89 -19.99 4.58
C LEU A 330 -3.76 -20.24 5.59
N ALA A 331 -3.39 -21.51 5.84
CA ALA A 331 -2.26 -21.86 6.70
C ALA A 331 -0.96 -21.23 6.22
N ASN A 332 -0.69 -21.27 4.91
CA ASN A 332 0.52 -20.68 4.32
C ASN A 332 0.55 -19.15 4.43
N HIS A 333 -0.61 -18.48 4.42
CA HIS A 333 -0.71 -17.03 4.62
C HIS A 333 -0.60 -16.62 6.11
N VAL A 334 -1.14 -17.43 7.02
CA VAL A 334 -1.10 -17.16 8.46
C VAL A 334 0.27 -17.48 9.07
N PHE A 335 0.97 -18.51 8.59
CA PHE A 335 2.26 -18.92 9.13
C PHE A 335 3.30 -17.78 9.22
N PRO A 336 3.54 -16.96 8.15
CA PRO A 336 4.44 -15.82 8.25
C PRO A 336 4.03 -14.77 9.28
N VAL A 337 2.73 -14.64 9.55
CA VAL A 337 2.22 -13.75 10.60
C VAL A 337 2.65 -14.24 11.97
N LEU A 338 2.53 -15.54 12.25
CA LEU A 338 2.99 -16.15 13.51
C LEU A 338 4.51 -16.03 13.69
N VAL A 339 5.29 -16.20 12.61
CA VAL A 339 6.75 -16.03 12.65
C VAL A 339 7.11 -14.59 12.98
N ARG A 340 6.48 -13.62 12.33
CA ARG A 340 6.70 -12.18 12.56
C ARG A 340 6.42 -11.79 14.01
N GLU A 341 5.36 -12.31 14.60
CA GLU A 341 4.97 -12.06 15.99
C GLU A 341 5.75 -12.92 17.00
N GLY A 342 6.69 -13.76 16.54
CA GLY A 342 7.53 -14.57 17.39
C GLY A 342 6.84 -15.77 18.06
N LEU A 343 5.63 -16.13 17.61
CA LEU A 343 4.87 -17.26 18.15
C LEU A 343 5.42 -18.60 17.70
N VAL A 344 6.02 -18.65 16.53
CA VAL A 344 6.67 -19.83 15.97
C VAL A 344 8.00 -19.46 15.33
N LYS A 345 8.93 -20.41 15.29
CA LYS A 345 10.16 -20.26 14.52
C LYS A 345 9.90 -20.65 13.06
N GLU A 346 10.67 -20.06 12.14
CA GLU A 346 10.52 -20.30 10.70
C GLU A 346 10.74 -21.77 10.30
N ASP A 347 11.57 -22.48 11.05
CA ASP A 347 11.90 -23.90 10.85
C ASP A 347 10.93 -24.89 11.52
N TYR A 348 9.88 -24.41 12.22
CA TYR A 348 8.89 -25.27 12.87
C TYR A 348 7.92 -25.86 11.84
N GLN A 349 8.27 -27.05 11.33
CA GLN A 349 7.57 -27.69 10.21
C GLN A 349 6.12 -28.07 10.52
N ASP A 350 5.81 -28.49 11.75
CA ASP A 350 4.47 -28.94 12.13
C ASP A 350 3.47 -27.79 12.24
N ALA A 351 3.93 -26.53 12.37
CA ALA A 351 3.06 -25.38 12.55
C ALA A 351 2.08 -25.20 11.39
N ARG A 352 2.53 -25.42 10.14
CA ARG A 352 1.64 -25.33 8.97
C ARG A 352 0.54 -26.37 8.98
N HIS A 353 0.87 -27.59 9.38
CA HIS A 353 -0.12 -28.67 9.48
C HIS A 353 -1.16 -28.41 10.60
N ILE A 354 -0.69 -27.85 11.74
CA ILE A 354 -1.61 -27.40 12.82
C ILE A 354 -2.51 -26.29 12.32
N LEU A 355 -1.97 -25.30 11.61
CA LEU A 355 -2.73 -24.20 11.04
C LEU A 355 -3.73 -24.67 9.97
N GLU A 356 -3.35 -25.62 9.13
CA GLU A 356 -4.25 -26.21 8.13
C GLU A 356 -5.49 -26.83 8.79
N LYS A 357 -5.29 -27.59 9.89
CA LYS A 357 -6.39 -28.14 10.68
C LYS A 357 -7.20 -27.07 11.43
N ALA A 358 -6.57 -25.97 11.84
CA ALA A 358 -7.23 -24.84 12.49
C ALA A 358 -8.02 -23.95 11.52
N ALA A 359 -7.63 -23.93 10.24
CA ALA A 359 -8.19 -23.02 9.23
C ALA A 359 -9.73 -23.05 9.15
N PRO A 360 -10.41 -24.21 9.07
CA PRO A 360 -11.88 -24.27 9.03
C PRO A 360 -12.52 -23.70 10.31
N LEU A 361 -11.85 -23.71 11.44
CA LEU A 361 -12.37 -23.26 12.73
C LEU A 361 -12.31 -21.74 12.91
N ILE A 362 -11.40 -21.06 12.18
CA ILE A 362 -11.12 -19.62 12.35
C ILE A 362 -11.57 -18.78 11.17
N ARG A 363 -11.58 -19.34 9.95
CA ARG A 363 -11.79 -18.64 8.67
C ARG A 363 -12.99 -17.70 8.67
N GLU A 364 -14.15 -18.14 9.13
CA GLU A 364 -15.39 -17.35 9.12
C GLU A 364 -15.30 -16.07 9.97
N ARG A 365 -14.40 -16.07 10.96
CA ARG A 365 -14.22 -14.95 11.89
C ARG A 365 -13.13 -13.98 11.45
N MET A 366 -12.35 -14.34 10.42
CA MET A 366 -11.23 -13.55 9.93
C MET A 366 -11.69 -12.53 8.89
N LYS A 367 -11.18 -11.31 9.03
CA LYS A 367 -11.26 -10.25 8.02
C LYS A 367 -9.86 -9.85 7.56
N GLN A 368 -8.86 -10.08 8.39
CA GLN A 368 -7.44 -9.83 8.15
C GLN A 368 -6.65 -11.05 8.63
N LEU A 369 -5.44 -11.27 8.10
CA LEU A 369 -4.62 -12.42 8.52
C LEU A 369 -4.23 -12.34 10.00
N ASN A 370 -4.05 -11.12 10.53
CA ASN A 370 -3.72 -10.91 11.94
C ASN A 370 -4.84 -11.34 12.90
N ASP A 371 -6.08 -11.46 12.41
CA ASP A 371 -7.20 -11.94 13.22
C ASP A 371 -7.01 -13.40 13.68
N ALA A 372 -6.12 -14.15 12.99
CA ALA A 372 -5.76 -15.50 13.41
C ALA A 372 -5.02 -15.52 14.76
N LEU A 373 -4.21 -14.48 15.07
CA LEU A 373 -3.33 -14.46 16.24
C LEU A 373 -4.06 -14.82 17.54
N PRO A 374 -5.11 -14.10 17.98
CA PRO A 374 -5.79 -14.43 19.22
C PRO A 374 -6.54 -15.78 19.16
N MET A 375 -6.79 -16.30 17.96
CA MET A 375 -7.55 -17.55 17.78
C MET A 375 -6.66 -18.79 17.79
N VAL A 376 -5.34 -18.67 17.44
CA VAL A 376 -4.46 -19.85 17.33
C VAL A 376 -3.21 -19.78 18.23
N SER A 377 -2.90 -18.64 18.86
CA SER A 377 -1.70 -18.50 19.70
C SER A 377 -1.59 -19.57 20.77
N PHE A 378 -2.70 -19.97 21.37
CA PHE A 378 -2.76 -21.03 22.37
C PHE A 378 -2.26 -22.39 21.86
N LEU A 379 -2.25 -22.62 20.55
CA LEU A 379 -1.72 -23.85 19.95
C LEU A 379 -0.18 -23.89 19.91
N PHE A 380 0.50 -22.76 20.07
CA PHE A 380 1.93 -22.64 19.81
C PHE A 380 2.75 -22.22 21.03
N GLN A 381 2.14 -21.58 22.02
CA GLN A 381 2.83 -21.08 23.21
C GLN A 381 2.07 -21.45 24.49
N GLU A 382 2.69 -21.25 25.64
CA GLU A 382 1.99 -21.28 26.91
C GLU A 382 0.94 -20.17 26.98
N VAL A 383 -0.14 -20.43 27.68
CA VAL A 383 -1.28 -19.53 27.74
C VAL A 383 -1.16 -18.64 28.96
N GLU A 384 -1.12 -17.33 28.71
CA GLU A 384 -1.41 -16.34 29.73
C GLU A 384 -2.93 -16.12 29.78
N VAL A 385 -3.49 -16.25 30.98
CA VAL A 385 -4.93 -16.08 31.16
C VAL A 385 -5.27 -14.60 31.18
N GLU A 386 -6.19 -14.15 30.34
CA GLU A 386 -6.68 -12.77 30.33
C GLU A 386 -7.24 -12.38 31.72
N GLU A 387 -6.90 -11.20 32.20
CA GLU A 387 -7.34 -10.72 33.54
C GLU A 387 -8.86 -10.82 33.72
N GLU A 388 -9.63 -10.48 32.70
CA GLU A 388 -11.11 -10.60 32.68
C GLU A 388 -11.62 -12.04 32.73
N SER A 389 -10.76 -13.03 32.46
CA SER A 389 -11.08 -14.45 32.44
C SER A 389 -10.69 -15.20 33.72
N LEU A 390 -9.84 -14.59 34.55
CA LEU A 390 -9.31 -15.24 35.78
C LEU A 390 -10.42 -15.72 36.76
N GLU A 391 -11.51 -14.97 36.86
CA GLU A 391 -12.66 -15.36 37.71
C GLU A 391 -13.28 -16.71 37.35
N LEU A 392 -13.11 -17.15 36.07
CA LEU A 392 -13.60 -18.43 35.58
C LEU A 392 -12.68 -19.61 35.89
N LEU A 393 -11.47 -19.35 36.40
CA LEU A 393 -10.56 -20.36 36.92
C LEU A 393 -10.61 -20.46 38.45
N GLN A 394 -11.21 -19.48 39.11
CA GLN A 394 -11.26 -19.35 40.56
C GLN A 394 -12.62 -19.85 41.11
N GLY A 395 -12.64 -20.20 42.37
CA GLY A 395 -13.82 -20.64 43.11
C GLY A 395 -14.08 -22.14 43.03
N GLU A 396 -14.57 -22.73 44.11
CA GLU A 396 -14.74 -24.18 44.28
C GLU A 396 -15.56 -24.85 43.16
N ASP A 397 -16.60 -24.17 42.68
CA ASP A 397 -17.44 -24.67 41.57
C ASP A 397 -16.66 -24.79 40.27
N ASN A 398 -15.88 -23.77 39.87
CA ASN A 398 -15.11 -23.76 38.62
C ASN A 398 -13.94 -24.75 38.72
N GLN A 399 -13.26 -24.80 39.85
CA GLN A 399 -12.19 -25.76 40.13
C GLN A 399 -12.68 -27.21 40.03
N ARG A 400 -13.88 -27.47 40.57
CA ARG A 400 -14.53 -28.78 40.45
C ARG A 400 -14.81 -29.14 39.00
N ILE A 401 -15.30 -28.18 38.19
CA ILE A 401 -15.55 -28.38 36.78
C ILE A 401 -14.26 -28.76 36.01
N ILE A 402 -13.17 -27.99 36.23
CA ILE A 402 -11.88 -28.21 35.61
C ILE A 402 -11.32 -29.58 35.97
N LYS A 403 -11.42 -29.98 37.26
CA LYS A 403 -10.95 -31.29 37.75
C LYS A 403 -11.73 -32.45 37.14
N GLU A 404 -13.07 -32.36 37.09
CA GLU A 404 -13.90 -33.42 36.50
C GLU A 404 -13.72 -33.50 34.97
N ALA A 405 -13.52 -32.36 34.31
CA ALA A 405 -13.16 -32.33 32.90
C ALA A 405 -11.85 -33.11 32.65
N GLY A 406 -10.81 -32.85 33.45
CA GLY A 406 -9.53 -33.54 33.33
C GLY A 406 -9.68 -35.06 33.50
N LYS A 407 -10.48 -35.52 34.48
CA LYS A 407 -10.75 -36.95 34.67
C LYS A 407 -11.39 -37.59 33.44
N LYS A 408 -12.51 -37.00 32.98
CA LYS A 408 -13.25 -37.52 31.80
C LYS A 408 -12.40 -37.58 30.55
N LEU A 409 -11.56 -36.53 30.32
CA LEU A 409 -10.68 -36.49 29.15
C LEU A 409 -9.51 -37.47 29.25
N LEU A 410 -9.04 -37.77 30.47
CA LEU A 410 -7.96 -38.75 30.65
C LEU A 410 -8.42 -40.18 30.37
N GLU A 411 -9.70 -40.51 30.58
CA GLU A 411 -10.28 -41.82 30.38
C GLU A 411 -10.58 -42.13 28.91
N LEU A 412 -10.48 -41.17 28.00
CA LEU A 412 -10.75 -41.40 26.57
C LEU A 412 -9.66 -42.29 25.94
N ASP A 413 -10.07 -43.28 25.16
CA ASP A 413 -9.15 -44.10 24.35
C ASP A 413 -8.70 -43.28 23.10
N GLU A 414 -9.65 -42.70 22.39
CA GLU A 414 -9.42 -41.82 21.23
C GLU A 414 -9.62 -40.36 21.65
N PHE A 415 -8.71 -39.45 21.19
CA PHE A 415 -8.71 -38.03 21.58
C PHE A 415 -9.11 -37.17 20.39
N GLU A 416 -10.33 -37.40 19.90
CA GLU A 416 -10.94 -36.69 18.78
C GLU A 416 -12.10 -35.81 19.27
N ALA A 417 -12.45 -34.75 18.51
CA ALA A 417 -13.45 -33.75 18.88
C ALA A 417 -14.78 -34.35 19.33
N GLU A 418 -15.27 -35.36 18.62
CA GLU A 418 -16.54 -36.04 18.94
C GLU A 418 -16.48 -36.76 20.31
N ALA A 419 -15.39 -37.48 20.60
CA ALA A 419 -15.20 -38.17 21.88
C ALA A 419 -15.04 -37.17 23.02
N ILE A 420 -14.29 -36.09 22.79
CA ILE A 420 -14.09 -34.97 23.72
C ILE A 420 -15.42 -34.28 24.03
N GLU A 421 -16.25 -34.03 23.00
CA GLU A 421 -17.59 -33.45 23.17
C GLU A 421 -18.47 -34.33 24.03
N ALA A 422 -18.53 -35.62 23.72
CA ALA A 422 -19.32 -36.59 24.49
C ALA A 422 -18.91 -36.67 25.97
N ALA A 423 -17.60 -36.69 26.22
CA ALA A 423 -17.04 -36.71 27.59
C ALA A 423 -17.40 -35.45 28.39
N LEU A 424 -17.23 -34.26 27.79
CA LEU A 424 -17.53 -32.99 28.45
C LEU A 424 -19.04 -32.75 28.61
N ARG A 425 -19.89 -33.26 27.72
CA ARG A 425 -21.35 -33.24 27.90
C ARG A 425 -21.78 -34.16 29.03
N SER A 426 -21.25 -35.40 29.09
CA SER A 426 -21.50 -36.32 30.24
C SER A 426 -21.06 -35.67 31.54
N MET A 427 -19.91 -35.02 31.59
CA MET A 427 -19.48 -34.27 32.78
C MET A 427 -20.49 -33.17 33.20
N ALA A 428 -21.03 -32.42 32.23
CA ALA A 428 -21.99 -31.35 32.52
C ALA A 428 -23.31 -31.94 33.06
N GLU A 429 -23.76 -33.11 32.56
CA GLU A 429 -24.92 -33.83 33.08
C GLU A 429 -24.66 -34.35 34.51
N ASP A 430 -23.51 -34.99 34.76
CA ASP A 430 -23.13 -35.52 36.08
C ASP A 430 -23.07 -34.42 37.13
N LEU A 431 -22.68 -33.20 36.74
CA LEU A 431 -22.64 -32.02 37.61
C LEU A 431 -23.98 -31.25 37.66
N ALA A 432 -24.99 -31.67 36.92
CA ALA A 432 -26.28 -31.00 36.75
C ALA A 432 -26.14 -29.53 36.32
N LEU A 433 -25.18 -29.25 35.42
CA LEU A 433 -24.89 -27.93 34.90
C LEU A 433 -25.35 -27.73 33.46
N LYS A 434 -25.72 -26.50 33.13
CA LYS A 434 -25.96 -26.14 31.72
C LYS A 434 -24.64 -26.16 30.95
N PRO A 435 -24.59 -26.59 29.67
CA PRO A 435 -23.36 -26.65 28.90
C PRO A 435 -22.50 -25.39 28.90
N ARG A 436 -23.11 -24.21 28.76
CA ARG A 436 -22.37 -22.95 28.81
C ARG A 436 -21.61 -22.76 30.15
N LYS A 437 -22.24 -23.12 31.30
CA LYS A 437 -21.61 -22.97 32.62
C LYS A 437 -20.49 -24.01 32.82
N ALA A 438 -20.67 -25.23 32.28
CA ALA A 438 -19.70 -26.30 32.39
C ALA A 438 -18.48 -26.12 31.47
N PHE A 439 -18.67 -25.57 30.26
CA PHE A 439 -17.61 -25.49 29.26
C PHE A 439 -16.75 -24.21 29.36
N GLN A 440 -17.28 -23.15 29.98
CA GLN A 440 -16.55 -21.86 29.99
C GLN A 440 -15.26 -21.94 30.87
N PRO A 441 -15.22 -22.52 32.05
CA PRO A 441 -13.97 -22.70 32.82
C PRO A 441 -12.95 -23.56 32.07
N VAL A 442 -13.40 -24.65 31.39
CA VAL A 442 -12.53 -25.51 30.59
C VAL A 442 -11.95 -24.74 29.40
N ARG A 443 -12.76 -23.93 28.73
CA ARG A 443 -12.30 -23.07 27.64
C ARG A 443 -11.18 -22.12 28.09
N VAL A 444 -11.38 -21.42 29.19
CA VAL A 444 -10.37 -20.47 29.70
C VAL A 444 -9.12 -21.22 30.13
N ALA A 445 -9.23 -22.37 30.80
CA ALA A 445 -8.07 -23.20 31.14
C ALA A 445 -7.24 -23.63 29.92
N ILE A 446 -7.91 -23.94 28.80
CA ILE A 446 -7.26 -24.40 27.57
C ILE A 446 -6.69 -23.25 26.72
N THR A 447 -7.45 -22.17 26.58
CA THR A 447 -7.14 -21.10 25.59
C THR A 447 -6.76 -19.77 26.21
N GLY A 448 -6.90 -19.59 27.53
CA GLY A 448 -6.66 -18.33 28.26
C GLY A 448 -7.77 -17.30 28.12
N SER A 449 -8.76 -17.51 27.26
CA SER A 449 -9.77 -16.52 26.92
C SER A 449 -11.19 -17.07 26.97
N LYS A 450 -12.15 -16.18 27.25
CA LYS A 450 -13.61 -16.47 27.15
C LYS A 450 -14.06 -16.73 25.71
N VAL A 451 -13.31 -16.22 24.74
CA VAL A 451 -13.61 -16.31 23.29
C VAL A 451 -12.49 -17.05 22.58
N SER A 452 -12.80 -18.18 21.97
CA SER A 452 -11.86 -19.00 21.22
C SER A 452 -12.57 -19.68 20.04
N PRO A 453 -11.86 -20.38 19.15
CA PRO A 453 -12.48 -21.32 18.22
C PRO A 453 -13.31 -22.36 18.95
N PRO A 454 -14.07 -23.22 18.27
CA PRO A 454 -14.87 -24.27 18.88
C PRO A 454 -14.04 -25.09 19.86
N LEU A 455 -14.60 -25.36 21.07
CA LEU A 455 -13.83 -25.87 22.20
C LEU A 455 -13.29 -27.30 21.97
N PHE A 456 -14.10 -28.18 21.45
CA PHE A 456 -13.74 -29.59 21.36
C PHE A 456 -12.66 -29.81 20.32
N GLU A 457 -12.77 -29.17 19.18
CA GLU A 457 -11.77 -29.15 18.12
C GLU A 457 -10.48 -28.45 18.58
N SER A 458 -10.59 -27.39 19.40
CA SER A 458 -9.43 -26.73 20.01
C SER A 458 -8.66 -27.66 20.95
N ILE A 459 -9.36 -28.49 21.73
CA ILE A 459 -8.76 -29.49 22.61
C ILE A 459 -8.10 -30.61 21.80
N GLU A 460 -8.77 -31.09 20.75
CA GLU A 460 -8.20 -32.08 19.82
C GLU A 460 -6.89 -31.58 19.21
N LEU A 461 -6.89 -30.37 18.64
CA LEU A 461 -5.71 -29.75 18.03
C LEU A 461 -4.56 -29.51 19.02
N LEU A 462 -4.88 -29.18 20.26
CA LEU A 462 -3.89 -29.01 21.33
C LEU A 462 -3.23 -30.34 21.69
N GLY A 463 -3.98 -31.42 21.61
CA GLY A 463 -3.58 -32.76 21.97
C GLY A 463 -3.69 -33.07 23.46
N ARG A 464 -3.75 -34.37 23.78
CA ARG A 464 -4.02 -34.88 25.14
C ARG A 464 -3.02 -34.33 26.17
N GLU A 465 -1.72 -34.46 25.88
CA GLU A 465 -0.66 -34.12 26.84
C GLU A 465 -0.76 -32.64 27.26
N ARG A 466 -0.78 -31.72 26.29
CA ARG A 466 -0.86 -30.27 26.55
C ARG A 466 -2.20 -29.88 27.20
N THR A 467 -3.29 -30.57 26.83
CA THR A 467 -4.59 -30.36 27.47
C THR A 467 -4.53 -30.67 28.95
N MET A 468 -3.96 -31.83 29.33
CA MET A 468 -3.82 -32.21 30.76
C MET A 468 -2.90 -31.25 31.52
N GLN A 469 -1.79 -30.83 30.92
CA GLN A 469 -0.88 -29.85 31.54
C GLN A 469 -1.60 -28.54 31.84
N ARG A 470 -2.41 -28.02 30.93
CA ARG A 470 -3.14 -26.76 31.10
C ARG A 470 -4.26 -26.85 32.13
N LEU A 471 -4.99 -27.95 32.14
CA LEU A 471 -6.01 -28.18 33.17
C LEU A 471 -5.37 -28.28 34.54
N ALA A 472 -4.19 -28.92 34.67
CA ALA A 472 -3.45 -29.00 35.92
C ALA A 472 -2.96 -27.59 36.37
N HIS A 473 -2.35 -26.84 35.44
CA HIS A 473 -1.90 -25.48 35.72
C HIS A 473 -3.05 -24.56 36.18
N ALA A 474 -4.22 -24.66 35.54
CA ALA A 474 -5.42 -23.87 35.93
C ALA A 474 -5.91 -24.19 37.33
N LEU A 475 -5.62 -25.40 37.85
CA LEU A 475 -5.92 -25.77 39.24
C LEU A 475 -4.90 -25.19 40.25
N GLU A 476 -3.66 -24.88 39.82
CA GLU A 476 -2.60 -24.29 40.64
C GLU A 476 -2.79 -22.77 40.82
N ILE A 477 -3.34 -22.07 39.81
CA ILE A 477 -3.57 -20.60 39.85
C ILE A 477 -4.40 -20.17 41.06
N GLU A 478 -5.35 -20.98 41.55
CA GLU A 478 -6.13 -20.65 42.73
C GLU A 478 -5.34 -20.84 44.05
N GLN A 479 -4.40 -21.78 44.10
CA GLN A 479 -3.59 -22.02 45.29
C GLN A 479 -2.66 -20.83 45.57
N GLU A 480 -2.05 -20.26 44.57
CA GLU A 480 -1.20 -19.06 44.66
C GLU A 480 -2.00 -17.82 45.07
N SER A 481 -3.23 -17.65 44.57
CA SER A 481 -4.09 -16.50 44.91
C SER A 481 -4.65 -16.56 46.33
N THR A 482 -4.84 -17.75 46.89
CA THR A 482 -5.27 -17.94 48.29
C THR A 482 -4.11 -17.80 49.29
N GLU A 483 -2.90 -18.16 48.93
CA GLU A 483 -1.72 -17.97 49.74
C GLU A 483 -1.33 -16.49 49.84
N SER A 484 -1.38 -15.73 48.75
CA SER A 484 -1.10 -14.29 48.75
C SER A 484 -2.13 -13.45 49.52
N ALA A 485 -3.40 -13.88 49.54
CA ALA A 485 -4.44 -13.22 50.34
C ALA A 485 -4.38 -13.56 51.83
N GLY A 486 -3.70 -14.67 52.16
CA GLY A 486 -3.49 -15.08 53.57
C GLY A 486 -2.29 -14.44 54.25
N GLU A 487 -1.35 -13.89 53.49
CA GLU A 487 -0.17 -13.17 54.02
C GLU A 487 -0.43 -11.66 54.26
N GLU A 488 -1.50 -11.08 53.72
CA GLU A 488 -1.90 -9.68 53.93
C GLU A 488 -2.95 -9.49 55.07
N SER A 489 -3.34 -10.54 55.76
CA SER A 489 -4.28 -10.51 56.87
C SER A 489 -3.53 -10.92 58.17
#